data_bbb680d0e5e3e7e1bef5ec4f0963a9a7
#
_entry.id   bbb680d0e5e3e7e1bef5ec4f0963a9a7
#
_cell.length_a   1.000
_cell.length_b   1.000
_cell.length_c   1.000
_cell.angle_alpha   90.00
_cell.angle_beta   90.00
_cell.angle_gamma   90.00
#
_symmetry.space_group_name_H-M   'P 1'
#
loop_
_entity.id
_entity.type
_entity.pdbx_description
1 polymer ?
#
loop_
_entity_poly.entity_id
_entity_poly.type
_entity_poly.pdbx_seq_one_letter_code
_entity_poly.pdbx_strand_id
1 'polypeptide(L)'
;MVNLMFYQEEMEQSQNVLFHQGHLLVAALWIGYYALHSVLASRKVKASIFARFPGVERYYRIIYNVLAVLLILPILLAGAVIQGPRLLPENDALRYLAMFFATWGVILIRLTFKVHSFRSFAGFDRPDSENAKLLREGILGMIRHPMYAGGLLIVIGYGLFAPTVTNLIICVISAIY
;
A
#
# COMPACT_ATOMS: atom_id res chain seq x y z
N MET A 1 36.60 -33.22 -3.78
CA MET A 1 36.47 -32.05 -2.88
C MET A 1 36.35 -30.75 -3.67
N VAL A 2 37.15 -30.50 -4.69
CA VAL A 2 37.08 -29.27 -5.53
C VAL A 2 35.73 -29.08 -6.24
N ASN A 3 35.13 -30.14 -6.80
CA ASN A 3 33.82 -30.05 -7.48
C ASN A 3 32.67 -29.67 -6.58
N LEU A 4 32.66 -30.02 -5.31
CA LEU A 4 31.63 -29.66 -4.36
C LEU A 4 31.68 -28.19 -3.99
N MET A 5 32.88 -27.61 -3.91
CA MET A 5 33.04 -26.16 -3.64
C MET A 5 32.55 -25.30 -4.82
N PHE A 6 32.87 -25.69 -6.06
CA PHE A 6 32.36 -24.99 -7.25
C PHE A 6 30.84 -25.04 -7.35
N TYR A 7 30.22 -26.19 -7.07
CA TYR A 7 28.76 -26.32 -7.04
C TYR A 7 28.12 -25.44 -5.94
N GLN A 8 28.77 -25.33 -4.79
CA GLN A 8 28.27 -24.49 -3.72
C GLN A 8 28.36 -22.99 -4.08
N GLU A 9 29.48 -22.55 -4.66
CA GLU A 9 29.64 -21.17 -5.13
C GLU A 9 28.64 -20.80 -6.24
N GLU A 10 28.42 -21.66 -7.22
CA GLU A 10 27.42 -21.45 -8.27
C GLU A 10 25.99 -21.37 -7.71
N MET A 11 25.65 -22.24 -6.76
CA MET A 11 24.36 -22.22 -6.10
C MET A 11 24.15 -20.94 -5.28
N GLU A 12 25.15 -20.50 -4.55
CA GLU A 12 25.11 -19.29 -3.73
C GLU A 12 25.01 -18.05 -4.62
N GLN A 13 25.75 -18.00 -5.71
CA GLN A 13 25.68 -16.92 -6.69
C GLN A 13 24.32 -16.86 -7.40
N SER A 14 23.76 -18.00 -7.76
CA SER A 14 22.42 -18.10 -8.34
C SER A 14 21.34 -17.65 -7.37
N GLN A 15 21.41 -18.04 -6.09
CA GLN A 15 20.48 -17.58 -5.06
C GLN A 15 20.57 -16.08 -4.82
N ASN A 16 21.76 -15.50 -4.82
CA ASN A 16 21.95 -14.06 -4.67
C ASN A 16 21.35 -13.26 -5.84
N VAL A 17 21.52 -13.77 -7.07
CA VAL A 17 20.91 -13.15 -8.27
C VAL A 17 19.38 -13.19 -8.21
N LEU A 18 18.80 -14.34 -7.90
CA LEU A 18 17.34 -14.49 -7.76
C LEU A 18 16.79 -13.64 -6.63
N PHE A 19 17.53 -13.49 -5.55
CA PHE A 19 17.20 -12.63 -4.43
C PHE A 19 17.12 -11.17 -4.84
N HIS A 20 18.13 -10.63 -5.53
CA HIS A 20 18.11 -9.26 -6.02
C HIS A 20 17.01 -9.00 -7.04
N GLN A 21 16.76 -9.92 -7.95
CA GLN A 21 15.68 -9.82 -8.92
C GLN A 21 14.30 -9.81 -8.24
N GLY A 22 14.09 -10.62 -7.21
CA GLY A 22 12.85 -10.63 -6.44
C GLY A 22 12.54 -9.28 -5.77
N HIS A 23 13.53 -8.64 -5.15
CA HIS A 23 13.33 -7.34 -4.53
C HIS A 23 13.06 -6.22 -5.53
N LEU A 24 13.75 -6.23 -6.67
CA LEU A 24 13.50 -5.30 -7.76
C LEU A 24 12.08 -5.46 -8.31
N LEU A 25 11.61 -6.70 -8.44
CA LEU A 25 10.24 -6.99 -8.86
C LEU A 25 9.22 -6.42 -7.87
N VAL A 26 9.38 -6.67 -6.56
CA VAL A 26 8.48 -6.11 -5.54
C VAL A 26 8.49 -4.59 -5.56
N ALA A 27 9.66 -3.96 -5.64
CA ALA A 27 9.79 -2.52 -5.74
C ALA A 27 9.07 -1.97 -6.99
N ALA A 28 9.28 -2.58 -8.15
CA ALA A 28 8.64 -2.18 -9.41
C ALA A 28 7.12 -2.33 -9.35
N LEU A 29 6.61 -3.40 -8.76
CA LEU A 29 5.17 -3.63 -8.58
C LEU A 29 4.54 -2.57 -7.66
N TRP A 30 5.17 -2.23 -6.54
CA TRP A 30 4.68 -1.19 -5.64
C TRP A 30 4.72 0.20 -6.27
N ILE A 31 5.82 0.58 -6.93
CA ILE A 31 5.95 1.85 -7.65
C ILE A 31 4.91 1.93 -8.76
N GLY A 32 4.77 0.86 -9.56
CA GLY A 32 3.79 0.78 -10.64
C GLY A 32 2.35 0.91 -10.13
N TYR A 33 2.02 0.25 -9.01
CA TYR A 33 0.73 0.38 -8.36
C TYR A 33 0.43 1.82 -7.94
N TYR A 34 1.34 2.46 -7.23
CA TYR A 34 1.15 3.84 -6.79
C TYR A 34 1.08 4.83 -7.95
N ALA A 35 1.90 4.64 -8.98
CA ALA A 35 1.84 5.46 -10.19
C ALA A 35 0.50 5.32 -10.91
N LEU A 36 0.03 4.08 -11.12
CA LEU A 36 -1.26 3.80 -11.76
C LEU A 36 -2.43 4.34 -10.94
N HIS A 37 -2.39 4.13 -9.61
CA HIS A 37 -3.39 4.64 -8.68
C HIS A 37 -3.49 6.17 -8.75
N SER A 38 -2.36 6.87 -8.75
CA SER A 38 -2.30 8.34 -8.87
C SER A 38 -2.78 8.83 -10.23
N VAL A 39 -2.36 8.18 -11.31
CA VAL A 39 -2.77 8.53 -12.68
C VAL A 39 -4.29 8.41 -12.83
N LEU A 40 -4.87 7.30 -12.40
CA LEU A 40 -6.32 7.09 -12.44
C LEU A 40 -7.08 8.04 -11.50
N ALA A 41 -6.49 8.45 -10.38
CA ALA A 41 -7.09 9.43 -9.48
C ALA A 41 -7.07 10.86 -10.05
N SER A 42 -6.21 11.16 -11.02
CA SER A 42 -5.98 12.50 -11.53
C SER A 42 -7.19 13.09 -12.25
N ARG A 43 -7.40 14.40 -12.09
CA ARG A 43 -8.51 15.12 -12.75
C ARG A 43 -8.43 15.08 -14.27
N LYS A 44 -7.21 15.16 -14.83
CA LYS A 44 -6.98 15.14 -16.29
C LYS A 44 -7.41 13.83 -16.91
N VAL A 45 -7.00 12.70 -16.31
CA VAL A 45 -7.36 11.36 -16.81
C VAL A 45 -8.87 11.12 -16.67
N LYS A 46 -9.48 11.49 -15.54
CA LYS A 46 -10.93 11.42 -15.36
C LYS A 46 -11.68 12.19 -16.44
N ALA A 47 -11.32 13.45 -16.68
CA ALA A 47 -11.95 14.27 -17.69
C ALA A 47 -11.84 13.66 -19.09
N SER A 48 -10.67 13.12 -19.45
CA SER A 48 -10.46 12.45 -20.74
C SER A 48 -11.30 11.18 -20.89
N ILE A 49 -11.41 10.36 -19.82
CA ILE A 49 -12.24 9.15 -19.83
C ILE A 49 -13.71 9.50 -19.95
N PHE A 50 -14.19 10.52 -19.21
CA PHE A 50 -15.60 10.93 -19.24
C PHE A 50 -16.01 11.53 -20.57
N ALA A 51 -15.10 12.29 -21.22
CA ALA A 51 -15.32 12.79 -22.58
C ALA A 51 -15.43 11.67 -23.63
N ARG A 52 -14.64 10.59 -23.44
CA ARG A 52 -14.63 9.46 -24.39
C ARG A 52 -15.76 8.47 -24.17
N PHE A 53 -16.18 8.29 -22.92
CA PHE A 53 -17.20 7.31 -22.52
C PHE A 53 -18.26 7.99 -21.64
N PRO A 54 -19.25 8.65 -22.24
CA PRO A 54 -20.37 9.25 -21.52
C PRO A 54 -21.11 8.19 -20.69
N GLY A 55 -21.39 8.48 -19.42
CA GLY A 55 -22.07 7.54 -18.50
C GLY A 55 -21.15 6.72 -17.61
N VAL A 56 -19.85 6.60 -17.91
CA VAL A 56 -18.87 5.93 -17.02
C VAL A 56 -18.66 6.73 -15.73
N GLU A 57 -18.88 8.03 -15.73
CA GLU A 57 -18.70 8.92 -14.58
C GLU A 57 -19.39 8.40 -13.32
N ARG A 58 -20.61 7.89 -13.47
CA ARG A 58 -21.41 7.32 -12.36
C ARG A 58 -20.73 6.14 -11.69
N TYR A 59 -20.06 5.29 -12.48
CA TYR A 59 -19.46 4.04 -12.01
C TYR A 59 -17.96 4.13 -11.81
N TYR A 60 -17.33 5.23 -12.24
CA TYR A 60 -15.87 5.38 -12.24
C TYR A 60 -15.25 5.11 -10.88
N ARG A 61 -15.85 5.62 -9.81
CA ARG A 61 -15.34 5.44 -8.45
C ARG A 61 -15.37 3.99 -8.01
N ILE A 62 -16.43 3.26 -8.34
CA ILE A 62 -16.57 1.83 -8.05
C ILE A 62 -15.50 1.06 -8.84
N ILE A 63 -15.41 1.29 -10.15
CA ILE A 63 -14.43 0.64 -11.03
C ILE A 63 -13.01 0.89 -10.52
N TYR A 64 -12.70 2.13 -10.19
CA TYR A 64 -11.40 2.54 -9.67
C TYR A 64 -11.06 1.82 -8.36
N ASN A 65 -11.98 1.75 -7.40
CA ASN A 65 -11.77 1.08 -6.12
C ASN A 65 -11.62 -0.44 -6.29
N VAL A 66 -12.45 -1.05 -7.12
CA VAL A 66 -12.35 -2.50 -7.43
C VAL A 66 -11.00 -2.80 -8.09
N LEU A 67 -10.60 -2.00 -9.08
CA LEU A 67 -9.31 -2.17 -9.75
C LEU A 67 -8.14 -2.00 -8.76
N ALA A 68 -8.20 -1.00 -7.87
CA ALA A 68 -7.18 -0.80 -6.84
C ALA A 68 -7.05 -2.02 -5.92
N VAL A 69 -8.16 -2.61 -5.48
CA VAL A 69 -8.16 -3.83 -4.65
C VAL A 69 -7.62 -5.02 -5.44
N LEU A 70 -8.07 -5.24 -6.67
CA LEU A 70 -7.63 -6.36 -7.51
C LEU A 70 -6.13 -6.30 -7.82
N LEU A 71 -5.58 -5.10 -7.97
CA LEU A 71 -4.15 -4.91 -8.25
C LEU A 71 -3.29 -5.05 -7.00
N ILE A 72 -3.74 -4.57 -5.83
CA ILE A 72 -2.93 -4.64 -4.62
C ILE A 72 -2.80 -6.07 -4.07
N LEU A 73 -3.81 -6.92 -4.25
CA LEU A 73 -3.79 -8.29 -3.73
C LEU A 73 -2.61 -9.13 -4.24
N PRO A 74 -2.34 -9.25 -5.56
CA PRO A 74 -1.19 -9.99 -6.05
C PRO A 74 0.14 -9.35 -5.65
N ILE A 75 0.20 -8.03 -5.48
CA ILE A 75 1.40 -7.31 -5.02
C ILE A 75 1.70 -7.64 -3.56
N LEU A 76 0.69 -7.67 -2.70
CA LEU A 76 0.83 -8.11 -1.31
C LEU A 76 1.28 -9.56 -1.24
N LEU A 77 0.73 -10.44 -2.10
CA LEU A 77 1.13 -11.83 -2.16
C LEU A 77 2.59 -11.97 -2.61
N ALA A 78 3.02 -11.25 -3.63
CA ALA A 78 4.41 -11.22 -4.06
C ALA A 78 5.34 -10.74 -2.94
N GLY A 79 4.99 -9.68 -2.22
CA GLY A 79 5.73 -9.21 -1.05
C GLY A 79 5.77 -10.21 0.09
N ALA A 80 4.71 -11.01 0.29
CA ALA A 80 4.67 -12.06 1.30
C ALA A 80 5.54 -13.28 0.95
N VAL A 81 5.68 -13.60 -0.33
CA VAL A 81 6.51 -14.72 -0.81
C VAL A 81 7.99 -14.31 -0.89
N ILE A 82 8.27 -13.11 -1.38
CA ILE A 82 9.63 -12.58 -1.59
C ILE A 82 10.04 -11.76 -0.36
N GLN A 83 10.40 -12.42 0.74
CA GLN A 83 10.70 -11.74 2.01
C GLN A 83 12.16 -11.26 2.15
N GLY A 84 13.10 -12.05 1.68
CA GLY A 84 14.54 -11.80 1.92
C GLY A 84 14.99 -11.95 3.38
N PRO A 85 16.26 -11.64 3.68
CA PRO A 85 16.80 -11.78 5.01
C PRO A 85 16.13 -10.84 6.00
N ARG A 86 16.07 -11.27 7.24
CA ARG A 86 15.65 -10.43 8.35
C ARG A 86 16.75 -9.42 8.69
N LEU A 87 16.33 -8.17 8.88
CA LEU A 87 17.21 -7.07 9.24
C LEU A 87 17.42 -6.95 10.75
N LEU A 88 16.43 -7.41 11.53
CA LEU A 88 16.45 -7.36 12.99
C LEU A 88 16.05 -8.73 13.56
N PRO A 89 16.65 -9.14 14.70
CA PRO A 89 16.24 -10.35 15.37
C PRO A 89 14.80 -10.24 15.89
N GLU A 90 14.17 -11.40 16.09
CA GLU A 90 12.85 -11.44 16.72
C GLU A 90 12.93 -10.91 18.14
N ASN A 91 12.04 -9.96 18.44
CA ASN A 91 11.97 -9.32 19.75
C ASN A 91 10.51 -8.97 20.05
N ASP A 92 10.05 -9.34 21.24
CA ASP A 92 8.68 -9.08 21.66
C ASP A 92 8.38 -7.59 21.77
N ALA A 93 9.34 -6.75 22.17
CA ALA A 93 9.17 -5.30 22.18
C ALA A 93 8.89 -4.75 20.77
N LEU A 94 9.58 -5.26 19.75
CA LEU A 94 9.36 -4.89 18.36
C LEU A 94 7.98 -5.32 17.87
N ARG A 95 7.52 -6.52 18.27
CA ARG A 95 6.16 -7.00 17.98
C ARG A 95 5.09 -6.13 18.62
N TYR A 96 5.24 -5.75 19.88
CA TYR A 96 4.31 -4.83 20.55
C TYR A 96 4.27 -3.47 19.88
N LEU A 97 5.43 -2.92 19.50
CA LEU A 97 5.52 -1.67 18.77
C LEU A 97 4.83 -1.77 17.37
N ALA A 98 5.04 -2.88 16.68
CA ALA A 98 4.38 -3.17 15.40
C ALA A 98 2.85 -3.17 15.54
N MET A 99 2.34 -3.88 16.55
CA MET A 99 0.91 -3.94 16.86
C MET A 99 0.35 -2.56 17.24
N PHE A 100 1.10 -1.76 17.97
CA PHE A 100 0.74 -0.39 18.32
C PHE A 100 0.52 0.45 17.06
N PHE A 101 1.50 0.49 16.14
CA PHE A 101 1.36 1.25 14.90
C PHE A 101 0.22 0.75 14.02
N ALA A 102 0.10 -0.57 13.83
CA ALA A 102 -0.97 -1.14 13.02
C ALA A 102 -2.35 -0.83 13.61
N THR A 103 -2.51 -0.94 14.94
CA THR A 103 -3.78 -0.62 15.63
C THR A 103 -4.15 0.85 15.47
N TRP A 104 -3.22 1.76 15.68
CA TRP A 104 -3.46 3.19 15.46
C TRP A 104 -3.80 3.51 14.00
N GLY A 105 -3.15 2.83 13.05
CA GLY A 105 -3.50 2.95 11.63
C GLY A 105 -4.95 2.56 11.35
N VAL A 106 -5.41 1.42 11.88
CA VAL A 106 -6.80 0.97 11.75
C VAL A 106 -7.77 1.94 12.43
N ILE A 107 -7.43 2.47 13.63
CA ILE A 107 -8.25 3.46 14.33
C ILE A 107 -8.42 4.73 13.49
N LEU A 108 -7.34 5.26 12.90
CA LEU A 108 -7.42 6.46 12.05
C LEU A 108 -8.30 6.24 10.82
N ILE A 109 -8.16 5.11 10.14
CA ILE A 109 -9.02 4.76 8.99
C ILE A 109 -10.47 4.65 9.44
N ARG A 110 -10.75 3.98 10.55
CA ARG A 110 -12.11 3.85 11.10
C ARG A 110 -12.73 5.19 11.48
N LEU A 111 -11.95 6.08 12.11
CA LEU A 111 -12.41 7.43 12.45
C LEU A 111 -12.73 8.23 11.18
N THR A 112 -11.97 8.08 10.12
CA THR A 112 -12.26 8.74 8.83
C THR A 112 -13.61 8.28 8.28
N PHE A 113 -13.95 6.99 8.37
CA PHE A 113 -15.25 6.48 7.92
C PHE A 113 -16.42 6.79 8.86
N LYS A 114 -16.19 7.24 10.09
CA LYS A 114 -17.26 7.81 10.92
C LYS A 114 -17.72 9.19 10.40
N VAL A 115 -16.83 9.91 9.77
CA VAL A 115 -17.06 11.27 9.25
C VAL A 115 -17.47 11.22 7.78
N HIS A 116 -16.82 10.40 6.99
CA HIS A 116 -17.12 10.20 5.57
C HIS A 116 -17.79 8.84 5.37
N SER A 117 -19.02 8.83 4.85
CA SER A 117 -19.73 7.59 4.57
C SER A 117 -18.87 6.65 3.72
N PHE A 118 -18.70 5.40 4.20
CA PHE A 118 -18.04 4.35 3.42
C PHE A 118 -18.71 4.13 2.05
N ARG A 119 -20.04 4.23 1.98
CA ARG A 119 -20.82 4.09 0.73
C ARG A 119 -20.43 5.17 -0.27
N SER A 120 -20.29 6.41 0.19
CA SER A 120 -19.84 7.53 -0.64
C SER A 120 -18.39 7.35 -1.07
N PHE A 121 -17.51 6.91 -0.17
CA PHE A 121 -16.11 6.59 -0.49
C PHE A 121 -16.01 5.46 -1.54
N ALA A 122 -16.77 4.39 -1.37
CA ALA A 122 -16.80 3.26 -2.31
C ALA A 122 -17.40 3.62 -3.68
N GLY A 123 -18.19 4.71 -3.75
CA GLY A 123 -18.80 5.18 -5.00
C GLY A 123 -20.23 4.75 -5.21
N PHE A 124 -20.90 4.22 -4.18
CA PHE A 124 -22.31 3.81 -4.26
C PHE A 124 -23.28 4.99 -4.16
N ASP A 125 -22.89 6.07 -3.50
CA ASP A 125 -23.69 7.28 -3.39
C ASP A 125 -23.26 8.31 -4.44
N ARG A 126 -24.23 9.10 -4.93
CA ARG A 126 -23.89 10.25 -5.79
C ARG A 126 -23.05 11.23 -4.97
N PRO A 127 -22.04 11.88 -5.57
CA PRO A 127 -21.33 12.94 -4.88
C PRO A 127 -22.34 14.06 -4.58
N ASP A 128 -22.74 14.21 -3.33
CA ASP A 128 -23.46 15.40 -2.88
C ASP A 128 -22.49 16.57 -2.99
N SER A 129 -22.66 17.34 -4.05
CA SER A 129 -21.79 18.46 -4.40
C SER A 129 -21.87 19.63 -3.42
N GLU A 130 -22.82 19.65 -2.48
CA GLU A 130 -23.09 20.83 -1.66
C GLU A 130 -22.75 20.71 -0.16
N ASN A 131 -22.44 19.51 0.35
CA ASN A 131 -22.23 19.30 1.80
C ASN A 131 -20.91 18.66 2.19
N ALA A 132 -19.87 18.74 1.38
CA ALA A 132 -18.52 18.44 1.83
C ALA A 132 -18.01 19.52 2.80
N LYS A 133 -18.71 19.69 3.94
CA LYS A 133 -18.14 20.42 5.07
C LYS A 133 -16.85 19.71 5.44
N LEU A 134 -15.73 20.38 5.23
CA LEU A 134 -14.46 20.00 5.80
C LEU A 134 -14.66 19.91 7.33
N LEU A 135 -14.94 18.70 7.81
CA LEU A 135 -15.05 18.44 9.24
C LEU A 135 -13.65 18.58 9.83
N ARG A 136 -13.39 19.76 10.39
CA ARG A 136 -12.14 20.12 11.07
C ARG A 136 -12.24 19.86 12.58
N GLU A 137 -13.03 18.87 12.99
CA GLU A 137 -13.27 18.58 14.40
C GLU A 137 -12.43 17.39 14.87
N GLY A 138 -11.90 17.47 16.08
CA GLY A 138 -11.15 16.42 16.72
C GLY A 138 -9.84 16.08 16.01
N ILE A 139 -9.45 14.83 16.06
CA ILE A 139 -8.19 14.31 15.50
C ILE A 139 -8.10 14.48 13.96
N LEU A 140 -9.24 14.53 13.27
CA LEU A 140 -9.31 14.74 11.83
C LEU A 140 -9.01 16.21 11.45
N GLY A 141 -9.17 17.15 12.38
CA GLY A 141 -8.75 18.54 12.21
C GLY A 141 -7.23 18.72 12.25
N MET A 142 -6.52 17.80 12.91
CA MET A 142 -5.06 17.84 13.07
C MET A 142 -4.33 17.15 11.92
N ILE A 143 -4.95 16.18 11.25
CA ILE A 143 -4.33 15.36 10.20
C ILE A 143 -4.99 15.68 8.85
N ARG A 144 -4.23 16.27 7.94
CA ARG A 144 -4.74 16.67 6.61
C ARG A 144 -5.25 15.47 5.78
N HIS A 145 -4.59 14.32 5.89
CA HIS A 145 -4.88 13.11 5.13
C HIS A 145 -4.93 11.88 6.05
N PRO A 146 -5.98 11.71 6.88
CA PRO A 146 -6.00 10.67 7.91
C PRO A 146 -6.02 9.24 7.33
N MET A 147 -6.60 9.02 6.15
CA MET A 147 -6.56 7.71 5.49
C MET A 147 -5.14 7.32 5.05
N TYR A 148 -4.38 8.27 4.47
CA TYR A 148 -2.99 8.02 4.09
C TYR A 148 -2.11 7.77 5.33
N ALA A 149 -2.28 8.59 6.37
CA ALA A 149 -1.58 8.40 7.64
C ALA A 149 -1.89 7.04 8.26
N GLY A 150 -3.17 6.63 8.26
CA GLY A 150 -3.59 5.32 8.75
C GLY A 150 -3.00 4.16 7.94
N GLY A 151 -3.02 4.26 6.62
CA GLY A 151 -2.40 3.29 5.72
C GLY A 151 -0.89 3.16 5.94
N LEU A 152 -0.19 4.28 6.05
CA LEU A 152 1.26 4.29 6.32
C LEU A 152 1.60 3.67 7.67
N LEU A 153 0.82 3.95 8.72
CA LEU A 153 1.01 3.32 10.04
C LEU A 153 0.82 1.80 9.98
N ILE A 154 -0.14 1.29 9.21
CA ILE A 154 -0.33 -0.16 9.00
C ILE A 154 0.89 -0.75 8.29
N VAL A 155 1.40 -0.10 7.25
CA VAL A 155 2.59 -0.56 6.51
C VAL A 155 3.83 -0.57 7.40
N ILE A 156 4.04 0.48 8.20
CA ILE A 156 5.13 0.54 9.18
C ILE A 156 4.96 -0.57 10.23
N GLY A 157 3.75 -0.77 10.76
CA GLY A 157 3.47 -1.84 11.71
C GLY A 157 3.80 -3.21 11.13
N TYR A 158 3.40 -3.48 9.88
CA TYR A 158 3.75 -4.73 9.20
C TYR A 158 5.27 -4.89 9.01
N GLY A 159 5.96 -3.81 8.59
CA GLY A 159 7.42 -3.82 8.45
C GLY A 159 8.18 -4.08 9.75
N LEU A 160 7.68 -3.57 10.88
CA LEU A 160 8.25 -3.85 12.20
C LEU A 160 7.93 -5.26 12.70
N PHE A 161 6.75 -5.80 12.36
CA PHE A 161 6.36 -7.16 12.72
C PHE A 161 7.21 -8.21 12.02
N ALA A 162 7.50 -8.00 10.75
CA ALA A 162 8.38 -8.84 9.95
C ALA A 162 9.48 -7.97 9.30
N PRO A 163 10.55 -7.64 10.04
CA PRO A 163 11.59 -6.70 9.60
C PRO A 163 12.53 -7.35 8.60
N THR A 164 12.05 -7.52 7.36
CA THR A 164 12.80 -8.05 6.23
C THR A 164 13.20 -6.94 5.26
N VAL A 165 14.16 -7.24 4.38
CA VAL A 165 14.59 -6.29 3.32
C VAL A 165 13.40 -5.89 2.46
N THR A 166 12.55 -6.85 2.07
CA THR A 166 11.34 -6.57 1.26
C THR A 166 10.41 -5.59 1.97
N ASN A 167 10.12 -5.82 3.24
CA ASN A 167 9.21 -4.96 3.99
C ASN A 167 9.79 -3.57 4.23
N LEU A 168 11.11 -3.44 4.38
CA LEU A 168 11.77 -2.13 4.40
C LEU A 168 11.58 -1.38 3.08
N ILE A 169 11.78 -2.05 1.95
CA ILE A 169 11.55 -1.47 0.61
C ILE A 169 10.10 -0.97 0.49
N ILE A 170 9.13 -1.79 0.88
CA ILE A 170 7.71 -1.43 0.86
C ILE A 170 7.43 -0.20 1.75
N CYS A 171 7.97 -0.18 2.97
CA CYS A 171 7.83 0.95 3.89
C CYS A 171 8.40 2.25 3.28
N VAL A 172 9.62 2.19 2.71
CA VAL A 172 10.26 3.36 2.11
C VAL A 172 9.47 3.88 0.91
N ILE A 173 9.05 3.00 0.00
CA ILE A 173 8.24 3.40 -1.18
C ILE A 173 6.92 4.01 -0.73
N SER A 174 6.26 3.42 0.28
CA SER A 174 4.98 3.93 0.80
C SER A 174 5.12 5.26 1.53
N ALA A 175 6.26 5.51 2.18
CA ALA A 175 6.53 6.78 2.87
C ALA A 175 6.85 7.92 1.90
N ILE A 176 7.42 7.60 0.74
CA ILE A 176 7.74 8.58 -0.32
C ILE A 176 6.46 8.97 -1.08
N TYR A 177 5.54 8.03 -1.27
CA TYR A 177 4.27 8.24 -1.94
C TYR A 177 3.33 9.14 -1.14
#